data_6c5ae402a4fc7d37c27d8e586a21b4ce
#
_entry.id   6c5ae402a4fc7d37c27d8e586a21b4ce
#
_cell.length_a   1.000
_cell.length_b   1.000
_cell.length_c   1.000
_cell.angle_alpha   90.00
_cell.angle_beta   90.00
_cell.angle_gamma   90.00
#
_symmetry.space_group_name_H-M   'P 1'
#
loop_
_entity.id
_entity.type
_entity.pdbx_description
1 polymer ?
#
loop_
_entity_poly.entity_id
_entity_poly.type
_entity_poly.pdbx_seq_one_letter_code
_entity_poly.pdbx_strand_id
1 'polypeptide(L)'
;SKEMFQEEGTYYTSHLWITGVDDIAFECSFTVPKGGVVKEAEDVIATLEVRKEGQKYPAELIPVRLSEIYLINEGYEWVVSTVKQELKKDFQGIEEDLEKLQQVIDSGKIGSKKKEEWLAIGITVCAILANEVDGMEWKTLIDGNREAPVLQYKDRTIDPMKLVWSKVKAGEPCNVIEEYKKCLD
;
A
#
# COMPACT_ATOMS: atom_id res chain seq x y z
N SER A 1 24.43 -20.83 -7.06
CA SER A 1 24.17 -21.19 -8.47
C SER A 1 24.28 -19.95 -9.36
N LYS A 2 24.58 -20.16 -10.63
CA LYS A 2 24.75 -19.08 -11.60
C LYS A 2 24.15 -19.52 -12.94
N GLU A 3 23.21 -18.72 -13.43
CA GLU A 3 22.56 -18.94 -14.71
C GLU A 3 22.79 -17.74 -15.64
N MET A 4 22.87 -17.98 -16.93
CA MET A 4 22.97 -16.94 -17.96
C MET A 4 21.77 -17.00 -18.89
N PHE A 5 21.18 -15.85 -19.18
CA PHE A 5 20.13 -15.72 -20.18
C PHE A 5 20.30 -14.41 -20.98
N GLN A 6 19.57 -14.29 -22.07
CA GLN A 6 19.62 -13.12 -22.94
C GLN A 6 18.22 -12.54 -23.09
N GLU A 7 18.10 -11.24 -22.96
CA GLU A 7 16.89 -10.48 -23.20
C GLU A 7 17.24 -9.23 -24.00
N GLU A 8 16.50 -8.98 -25.08
CA GLU A 8 16.70 -7.84 -25.99
C GLU A 8 18.16 -7.63 -26.44
N GLY A 9 18.91 -8.74 -26.69
CA GLY A 9 20.31 -8.70 -27.11
C GLY A 9 21.32 -8.49 -25.98
N THR A 10 20.87 -8.27 -24.73
CA THR A 10 21.74 -8.14 -23.58
C THR A 10 21.85 -9.46 -22.83
N TYR A 11 23.08 -9.88 -22.50
CA TYR A 11 23.31 -11.05 -21.67
C TYR A 11 23.27 -10.68 -20.20
N TYR A 12 22.55 -11.47 -19.42
CA TYR A 12 22.42 -11.34 -17.98
C TYR A 12 23.02 -12.55 -17.27
N THR A 13 23.41 -12.35 -16.04
CA THR A 13 23.84 -13.41 -15.13
C THR A 13 22.98 -13.35 -13.89
N SER A 14 22.28 -14.44 -13.57
CA SER A 14 21.60 -14.61 -12.30
C SER A 14 22.49 -15.33 -11.30
N HIS A 15 22.65 -14.76 -10.14
CA HIS A 15 23.35 -15.33 -9.00
C HIS A 15 22.30 -15.76 -7.98
N LEU A 16 22.36 -17.01 -7.54
CA LEU A 16 21.42 -17.60 -6.61
C LEU A 16 22.14 -17.98 -5.31
N TRP A 17 21.67 -17.45 -4.20
CA TRP A 17 22.08 -17.84 -2.86
C TRP A 17 20.92 -18.59 -2.19
N ILE A 18 21.23 -19.75 -1.65
CA ILE A 18 20.27 -20.56 -0.88
C ILE A 18 20.89 -20.78 0.48
N THR A 19 20.16 -20.41 1.51
CA THR A 19 20.53 -20.64 2.91
C THR A 19 19.30 -21.06 3.70
N GLY A 20 19.49 -21.53 4.94
CA GLY A 20 18.39 -21.93 5.79
C GLY A 20 18.75 -21.82 7.27
N VAL A 21 17.72 -21.59 8.07
CA VAL A 21 17.78 -21.59 9.53
C VAL A 21 16.60 -22.41 10.05
N ASP A 22 16.90 -23.42 10.82
CA ASP A 22 15.91 -24.40 11.30
C ASP A 22 15.13 -25.04 10.14
N ASP A 23 13.82 -24.85 10.06
CA ASP A 23 12.91 -25.36 9.03
C ASP A 23 12.58 -24.32 7.94
N ILE A 24 13.22 -23.15 7.96
CA ILE A 24 13.01 -22.06 7.00
C ILE A 24 14.15 -22.01 6.00
N ALA A 25 13.83 -22.09 4.71
CA ALA A 25 14.78 -21.89 3.62
C ALA A 25 14.60 -20.52 2.98
N PHE A 26 15.72 -19.86 2.67
CA PHE A 26 15.76 -18.60 1.95
C PHE A 26 16.41 -18.79 0.59
N GLU A 27 15.79 -18.24 -0.42
CA GLU A 27 16.33 -18.14 -1.75
C GLU A 27 16.42 -16.66 -2.16
N CYS A 28 17.62 -16.21 -2.46
CA CYS A 28 17.86 -14.85 -2.95
C CYS A 28 18.45 -14.93 -4.35
N SER A 29 17.82 -14.28 -5.31
CA SER A 29 18.30 -14.19 -6.70
C SER A 29 18.62 -12.75 -7.05
N PHE A 30 19.81 -12.53 -7.58
CA PHE A 30 20.24 -11.26 -8.16
C PHE A 30 20.60 -11.45 -9.61
N THR A 31 19.99 -10.64 -10.46
CA THR A 31 20.23 -10.65 -11.89
C THR A 31 20.95 -9.37 -12.29
N VAL A 32 22.13 -9.50 -12.90
CA VAL A 32 22.94 -8.38 -13.36
C VAL A 32 23.32 -8.57 -14.82
N PRO A 33 23.55 -7.50 -15.59
CA PRO A 33 24.14 -7.60 -16.90
C PRO A 33 25.49 -8.35 -16.84
N LYS A 34 25.84 -9.05 -17.89
CA LYS A 34 27.10 -9.80 -17.97
C LYS A 34 28.30 -8.91 -17.64
N GLY A 35 29.08 -9.30 -16.64
CA GLY A 35 30.19 -8.50 -16.12
C GLY A 35 29.81 -7.49 -15.06
N GLY A 36 28.52 -7.41 -14.67
CA GLY A 36 28.07 -6.59 -13.55
C GLY A 36 28.62 -7.07 -12.20
N VAL A 37 28.72 -6.16 -11.24
CA VAL A 37 29.27 -6.40 -9.92
C VAL A 37 28.15 -6.92 -8.99
N VAL A 38 28.43 -7.98 -8.25
CA VAL A 38 27.50 -8.60 -7.30
C VAL A 38 27.79 -8.25 -5.83
N LYS A 39 28.75 -7.36 -5.58
CA LYS A 39 29.13 -6.99 -4.20
C LYS A 39 27.96 -6.43 -3.41
N GLU A 40 27.14 -5.58 -4.02
CA GLU A 40 25.94 -5.02 -3.38
C GLU A 40 24.94 -6.12 -2.98
N ALA A 41 24.83 -7.17 -3.80
CA ALA A 41 23.99 -8.32 -3.49
C ALA A 41 24.54 -9.10 -2.29
N GLU A 42 25.83 -9.29 -2.20
CA GLU A 42 26.50 -9.95 -1.06
C GLU A 42 26.32 -9.14 0.23
N ASP A 43 26.47 -7.82 0.14
CA ASP A 43 26.26 -6.91 1.27
C ASP A 43 24.80 -6.98 1.77
N VAL A 44 23.81 -7.02 0.87
CA VAL A 44 22.38 -7.19 1.24
C VAL A 44 22.15 -8.55 1.89
N ILE A 45 22.68 -9.63 1.31
CA ILE A 45 22.52 -10.99 1.86
C ILE A 45 23.13 -11.09 3.26
N ALA A 46 24.25 -10.42 3.51
CA ALA A 46 24.90 -10.41 4.83
C ALA A 46 24.07 -9.72 5.92
N THR A 47 23.07 -8.93 5.53
CA THR A 47 22.14 -8.26 6.47
C THR A 47 20.86 -9.05 6.74
N LEU A 48 20.67 -10.22 6.09
CA LEU A 48 19.46 -11.03 6.29
C LEU A 48 19.43 -11.59 7.72
N GLU A 49 18.34 -11.29 8.40
CA GLU A 49 18.04 -11.84 9.72
C GLU A 49 16.71 -12.56 9.72
N VAL A 50 16.65 -13.71 10.38
CA VAL A 50 15.42 -14.46 10.57
C VAL A 50 14.67 -13.89 11.77
N ARG A 51 13.42 -13.50 11.55
CA ARG A 51 12.55 -13.09 12.66
C ARG A 51 12.28 -14.28 13.58
N LYS A 52 12.56 -14.10 14.85
CA LYS A 52 12.27 -15.13 15.86
C LYS A 52 10.79 -15.19 16.14
N GLU A 53 10.25 -16.40 16.22
CA GLU A 53 8.86 -16.62 16.56
C GLU A 53 8.52 -15.96 17.91
N GLY A 54 7.36 -15.26 17.97
CA GLY A 54 6.92 -14.55 19.17
C GLY A 54 7.62 -13.21 19.44
N GLN A 55 8.66 -12.83 18.70
CA GLN A 55 9.29 -11.54 18.87
C GLN A 55 8.52 -10.46 18.09
N LYS A 56 8.04 -9.44 18.81
CA LYS A 56 7.44 -8.26 18.17
C LYS A 56 8.53 -7.29 17.73
N TYR A 57 8.60 -7.07 16.42
CA TYR A 57 9.47 -6.06 15.83
C TYR A 57 8.74 -4.71 15.76
N PRO A 58 9.46 -3.59 15.83
CA PRO A 58 8.88 -2.27 15.59
C PRO A 58 8.21 -2.23 14.22
N ALA A 59 7.15 -1.44 14.10
CA ALA A 59 6.54 -1.17 12.80
C ALA A 59 7.51 -0.36 11.92
N GLU A 60 7.58 -0.71 10.66
CA GLU A 60 8.46 -0.09 9.68
C GLU A 60 7.65 0.54 8.55
N LEU A 61 8.13 1.68 8.05
CA LEU A 61 7.65 2.32 6.84
C LEU A 61 8.72 2.17 5.76
N ILE A 62 8.36 1.51 4.68
CA ILE A 62 9.23 1.35 3.51
C ILE A 62 8.62 2.04 2.29
N PRO A 63 9.38 2.28 1.21
CA PRO A 63 8.80 2.74 -0.05
C PRO A 63 7.63 1.86 -0.47
N VAL A 64 6.58 2.50 -1.03
CA VAL A 64 5.38 1.77 -1.48
C VAL A 64 5.76 0.69 -2.49
N ARG A 65 5.30 -0.55 -2.24
CA ARG A 65 5.58 -1.69 -3.13
C ARG A 65 4.52 -1.79 -4.22
N LEU A 66 4.85 -2.56 -5.24
CA LEU A 66 3.97 -2.76 -6.39
C LEU A 66 2.61 -3.36 -6.00
N SER A 67 2.57 -4.28 -5.03
CA SER A 67 1.32 -4.85 -4.50
C SER A 67 0.38 -3.80 -3.91
N GLU A 68 0.94 -2.85 -3.16
CA GLU A 68 0.17 -1.76 -2.57
C GLU A 68 -0.26 -0.74 -3.61
N ILE A 69 0.56 -0.50 -4.64
CA ILE A 69 0.18 0.36 -5.78
C ILE A 69 -1.03 -0.21 -6.51
N TYR A 70 -1.05 -1.53 -6.77
CA TYR A 70 -2.22 -2.18 -7.36
C TYR A 70 -3.46 -2.04 -6.47
N LEU A 71 -3.33 -2.28 -5.17
CA LEU A 71 -4.44 -2.14 -4.22
C LEU A 71 -4.98 -0.69 -4.17
N ILE A 72 -4.08 0.31 -4.21
CA ILE A 72 -4.46 1.73 -4.27
C ILE A 72 -5.25 2.01 -5.55
N ASN A 73 -4.73 1.57 -6.70
CA ASN A 73 -5.38 1.82 -7.99
C ASN A 73 -6.74 1.11 -8.07
N GLU A 74 -6.83 -0.16 -7.71
CA GLU A 74 -8.10 -0.90 -7.71
C GLU A 74 -9.15 -0.26 -6.80
N GLY A 75 -8.75 0.17 -5.59
CA GLY A 75 -9.64 0.84 -4.66
C GLY A 75 -10.14 2.18 -5.20
N TYR A 76 -9.26 2.98 -5.78
CA TYR A 76 -9.60 4.25 -6.39
C TYR A 76 -10.55 4.06 -7.59
N GLU A 77 -10.23 3.16 -8.52
CA GLU A 77 -11.06 2.86 -9.69
C GLU A 77 -12.45 2.33 -9.31
N TRP A 78 -12.54 1.53 -8.26
CA TRP A 78 -13.82 1.07 -7.73
C TRP A 78 -14.69 2.25 -7.28
N VAL A 79 -14.12 3.24 -6.57
CA VAL A 79 -14.86 4.45 -6.14
C VAL A 79 -15.28 5.28 -7.34
N VAL A 80 -14.39 5.53 -8.30
CA VAL A 80 -14.71 6.27 -9.54
C VAL A 80 -15.90 5.63 -10.25
N SER A 81 -15.87 4.32 -10.41
CA SER A 81 -16.94 3.53 -11.05
C SER A 81 -18.24 3.61 -10.26
N THR A 82 -18.15 3.52 -8.93
CA THR A 82 -19.32 3.58 -8.04
C THR A 82 -19.98 4.96 -8.08
N VAL A 83 -19.23 6.04 -8.00
CA VAL A 83 -19.75 7.41 -8.13
C VAL A 83 -20.41 7.61 -9.50
N LYS A 84 -19.78 7.11 -10.56
CA LYS A 84 -20.35 7.19 -11.91
C LYS A 84 -21.68 6.43 -12.02
N GLN A 85 -21.76 5.24 -11.44
CA GLN A 85 -22.96 4.39 -11.50
C GLN A 85 -24.10 4.94 -10.64
N GLU A 86 -23.78 5.38 -9.41
CA GLU A 86 -24.79 5.79 -8.43
C GLU A 86 -25.27 7.23 -8.60
N LEU A 87 -24.35 8.15 -8.88
CA LEU A 87 -24.65 9.58 -8.93
C LEU A 87 -24.71 10.14 -10.35
N LYS A 88 -24.27 9.39 -11.35
CA LYS A 88 -24.10 9.85 -12.74
C LYS A 88 -23.18 11.07 -12.86
N LYS A 89 -22.20 11.16 -11.98
CA LYS A 89 -21.21 12.24 -11.89
C LYS A 89 -19.82 11.71 -12.21
N ASP A 90 -18.95 12.58 -12.70
CA ASP A 90 -17.52 12.29 -12.86
C ASP A 90 -16.80 12.52 -11.53
N PHE A 91 -15.69 11.79 -11.32
CA PHE A 91 -14.84 11.85 -10.16
C PHE A 91 -13.41 12.17 -10.61
N GLN A 92 -12.81 13.23 -10.10
CA GLN A 92 -11.51 13.74 -10.53
C GLN A 92 -10.38 13.50 -9.50
N GLY A 93 -10.74 13.12 -8.27
CA GLY A 93 -9.78 12.88 -7.18
C GLY A 93 -9.28 14.18 -6.52
N ILE A 94 -10.16 15.16 -6.40
CA ILE A 94 -9.92 16.46 -5.76
C ILE A 94 -10.82 16.63 -4.53
N GLU A 95 -10.54 17.61 -3.68
CA GLU A 95 -11.27 17.84 -2.42
C GLU A 95 -12.80 17.93 -2.61
N GLU A 96 -13.26 18.59 -3.67
CA GLU A 96 -14.69 18.71 -3.98
C GLU A 96 -15.38 17.37 -4.24
N ASP A 97 -14.63 16.34 -4.60
CA ASP A 97 -15.18 15.00 -4.80
C ASP A 97 -15.53 14.27 -3.49
N LEU A 98 -15.05 14.77 -2.34
CA LEU A 98 -15.42 14.22 -1.03
C LEU A 98 -16.92 14.31 -0.78
N GLU A 99 -17.61 15.34 -1.30
CA GLU A 99 -19.06 15.45 -1.20
C GLU A 99 -19.76 14.33 -1.98
N LYS A 100 -19.23 13.95 -3.15
CA LYS A 100 -19.76 12.84 -3.95
C LYS A 100 -19.54 11.52 -3.23
N LEU A 101 -18.38 11.34 -2.64
CA LEU A 101 -18.04 10.16 -1.85
C LEU A 101 -18.96 10.03 -0.64
N GLN A 102 -19.22 11.14 0.08
CA GLN A 102 -20.16 11.16 1.21
C GLN A 102 -21.60 10.80 0.76
N GLN A 103 -22.05 11.30 -0.39
CA GLN A 103 -23.37 10.95 -0.95
C GLN A 103 -23.49 9.43 -1.22
N VAL A 104 -22.42 8.79 -1.71
CA VAL A 104 -22.39 7.33 -1.90
C VAL A 104 -22.49 6.61 -0.55
N ILE A 105 -21.77 7.06 0.47
CA ILE A 105 -21.83 6.50 1.83
C ILE A 105 -23.25 6.64 2.41
N ASP A 106 -23.84 7.84 2.33
CA ASP A 106 -25.16 8.17 2.89
C ASP A 106 -26.30 7.43 2.18
N SER A 107 -26.07 6.95 0.95
CA SER A 107 -27.04 6.10 0.24
C SER A 107 -27.32 4.78 0.96
N GLY A 108 -26.47 4.37 1.88
CA GLY A 108 -26.61 3.13 2.66
C GLY A 108 -26.41 1.84 1.84
N LYS A 109 -25.97 1.96 0.59
CA LYS A 109 -25.75 0.79 -0.29
C LYS A 109 -24.50 -0.01 0.08
N ILE A 110 -23.54 0.64 0.73
CA ILE A 110 -22.34 -0.02 1.22
C ILE A 110 -22.62 -0.64 2.59
N GLY A 111 -22.73 -1.98 2.58
CA GLY A 111 -22.99 -2.71 3.83
C GLY A 111 -21.85 -2.56 4.85
N SER A 112 -22.19 -2.46 6.14
CA SER A 112 -21.20 -2.30 7.22
C SER A 112 -20.20 -3.46 7.36
N LYS A 113 -20.44 -4.59 6.72
CA LYS A 113 -19.53 -5.76 6.70
C LYS A 113 -18.62 -5.82 5.47
N LYS A 114 -18.77 -4.89 4.53
CA LYS A 114 -18.04 -4.83 3.25
C LYS A 114 -16.68 -4.14 3.44
N LYS A 115 -15.79 -4.80 4.15
CA LYS A 115 -14.46 -4.27 4.53
C LYS A 115 -13.67 -3.73 3.34
N GLU A 116 -13.68 -4.42 2.20
CA GLU A 116 -12.90 -4.05 1.02
C GLU A 116 -13.44 -2.78 0.38
N GLU A 117 -14.77 -2.63 0.30
CA GLU A 117 -15.41 -1.41 -0.20
C GLU A 117 -15.10 -0.20 0.71
N TRP A 118 -15.13 -0.38 2.03
CA TRP A 118 -14.74 0.66 2.98
C TRP A 118 -13.25 1.00 2.94
N LEU A 119 -12.40 0.00 2.68
CA LEU A 119 -10.97 0.24 2.44
C LEU A 119 -10.77 1.08 1.18
N ALA A 120 -11.48 0.78 0.09
CA ALA A 120 -11.43 1.54 -1.16
C ALA A 120 -11.81 3.02 -0.93
N ILE A 121 -12.82 3.29 -0.10
CA ILE A 121 -13.18 4.65 0.31
C ILE A 121 -12.02 5.32 1.06
N GLY A 122 -11.43 4.65 2.04
CA GLY A 122 -10.29 5.18 2.80
C GLY A 122 -9.07 5.45 1.92
N ILE A 123 -8.77 4.55 0.99
CA ILE A 123 -7.72 4.72 -0.01
C ILE A 123 -7.99 5.96 -0.87
N THR A 124 -9.24 6.15 -1.31
CA THR A 124 -9.60 7.29 -2.14
C THR A 124 -9.45 8.62 -1.41
N VAL A 125 -9.84 8.69 -0.12
CA VAL A 125 -9.61 9.88 0.71
C VAL A 125 -8.11 10.17 0.83
N CYS A 126 -7.30 9.13 1.05
CA CYS A 126 -5.84 9.28 1.09
C CYS A 126 -5.25 9.67 -0.28
N ALA A 127 -5.82 9.20 -1.40
CA ALA A 127 -5.39 9.61 -2.74
C ALA A 127 -5.68 11.09 -3.00
N ILE A 128 -6.84 11.58 -2.58
CA ILE A 128 -7.16 13.02 -2.65
C ILE A 128 -6.16 13.83 -1.81
N LEU A 129 -5.88 13.40 -0.57
CA LEU A 129 -4.86 14.03 0.28
C LEU A 129 -3.49 14.08 -0.40
N ALA A 130 -3.06 12.97 -1.01
CA ALA A 130 -1.76 12.90 -1.70
C ALA A 130 -1.70 13.81 -2.94
N ASN A 131 -2.85 14.05 -3.60
CA ASN A 131 -2.92 14.93 -4.76
C ASN A 131 -2.93 16.41 -4.39
N GLU A 132 -3.59 16.77 -3.27
CA GLU A 132 -3.87 18.15 -2.88
C GLU A 132 -2.84 18.72 -1.89
N VAL A 133 -2.10 17.87 -1.18
CA VAL A 133 -1.21 18.28 -0.09
C VAL A 133 0.23 17.89 -0.39
N ASP A 134 1.07 18.91 -0.61
CA ASP A 134 2.49 18.70 -0.85
C ASP A 134 3.18 17.98 0.33
N GLY A 135 4.00 16.99 0.00
CA GLY A 135 4.77 16.23 0.97
C GLY A 135 4.03 15.04 1.60
N MET A 136 2.81 14.76 1.16
CA MET A 136 2.15 13.49 1.48
C MET A 136 2.60 12.40 0.51
N GLU A 137 3.11 11.30 1.05
CA GLU A 137 3.69 10.22 0.26
C GLU A 137 3.11 8.86 0.65
N TRP A 138 2.81 8.04 -0.34
CA TRP A 138 2.46 6.64 -0.12
C TRP A 138 3.66 5.83 0.34
N LYS A 139 3.45 5.03 1.39
CA LYS A 139 4.42 4.07 1.94
C LYS A 139 3.73 2.73 2.17
N THR A 140 4.53 1.69 2.32
CA THR A 140 4.08 0.41 2.85
C THR A 140 4.40 0.35 4.34
N LEU A 141 3.37 0.15 5.15
CA LEU A 141 3.52 -0.15 6.57
C LEU A 141 3.70 -1.65 6.75
N ILE A 142 4.77 -2.05 7.45
CA ILE A 142 4.99 -3.41 7.91
C ILE A 142 4.88 -3.42 9.43
N ASP A 143 3.86 -4.08 9.97
CA ASP A 143 3.62 -4.20 11.41
C ASP A 143 3.29 -5.66 11.75
N GLY A 144 4.29 -6.42 12.10
CA GLY A 144 4.19 -7.87 12.27
C GLY A 144 3.80 -8.55 10.95
N ASN A 145 2.66 -9.23 10.94
CA ASN A 145 2.12 -9.88 9.74
C ASN A 145 1.20 -8.96 8.92
N ARG A 146 1.05 -7.72 9.34
CA ARG A 146 0.24 -6.74 8.62
C ARG A 146 1.12 -5.96 7.68
N GLU A 147 0.75 -6.00 6.41
CA GLU A 147 1.29 -5.13 5.37
C GLU A 147 0.14 -4.34 4.77
N ALA A 148 0.32 -3.03 4.63
CA ALA A 148 -0.75 -2.16 4.15
C ALA A 148 -0.21 -0.87 3.55
N PRO A 149 -0.88 -0.31 2.53
CA PRO A 149 -0.59 1.04 2.07
C PRO A 149 -1.02 2.04 3.15
N VAL A 150 -0.18 3.02 3.39
CA VAL A 150 -0.44 4.15 4.28
C VAL A 150 0.08 5.43 3.64
N LEU A 151 -0.47 6.56 4.04
CA LEU A 151 0.02 7.86 3.62
C LEU A 151 0.88 8.44 4.74
N GLN A 152 2.11 8.82 4.44
CA GLN A 152 3.02 9.50 5.37
C GLN A 152 2.95 11.00 5.13
N TYR A 153 2.84 11.77 6.21
CA TYR A 153 2.94 13.22 6.20
C TYR A 153 3.71 13.70 7.42
N LYS A 154 4.89 14.27 7.22
CA LYS A 154 5.82 14.64 8.31
C LYS A 154 6.09 13.42 9.19
N ASP A 155 5.80 13.53 10.49
CA ASP A 155 5.97 12.45 11.48
C ASP A 155 4.71 11.59 11.68
N ARG A 156 3.66 11.82 10.88
CA ARG A 156 2.38 11.13 11.01
C ARG A 156 2.16 10.13 9.89
N THR A 157 1.42 9.09 10.23
CA THR A 157 0.98 8.07 9.28
C THR A 157 -0.55 8.02 9.27
N ILE A 158 -1.14 8.18 8.10
CA ILE A 158 -2.57 8.06 7.87
C ILE A 158 -2.83 6.67 7.28
N ASP A 159 -3.61 5.88 7.99
CA ASP A 159 -3.96 4.52 7.61
C ASP A 159 -5.37 4.50 7.02
N PRO A 160 -5.54 4.22 5.71
CA PRO A 160 -6.86 4.20 5.06
C PRO A 160 -7.88 3.31 5.77
N MET A 161 -7.42 2.18 6.32
CA MET A 161 -8.26 1.25 7.06
C MET A 161 -8.77 1.84 8.37
N LYS A 162 -7.90 2.56 9.08
CA LYS A 162 -8.27 3.21 10.35
C LYS A 162 -9.13 4.45 10.13
N LEU A 163 -8.88 5.17 9.04
CA LEU A 163 -9.60 6.39 8.69
C LEU A 163 -11.11 6.14 8.54
N VAL A 164 -11.50 5.03 7.92
CA VAL A 164 -12.89 4.75 7.56
C VAL A 164 -13.40 3.46 8.20
N TRP A 165 -12.83 2.32 7.82
CA TRP A 165 -13.37 1.02 8.22
C TRP A 165 -13.44 0.80 9.72
N SER A 166 -12.46 1.25 10.48
CA SER A 166 -12.45 1.05 11.94
C SER A 166 -13.66 1.69 12.62
N LYS A 167 -14.12 2.85 12.12
CA LYS A 167 -15.31 3.55 12.62
C LYS A 167 -16.58 2.82 12.24
N VAL A 168 -16.72 2.46 10.99
CA VAL A 168 -17.88 1.70 10.51
C VAL A 168 -18.03 0.37 11.25
N LYS A 169 -16.91 -0.32 11.49
CA LYS A 169 -16.89 -1.55 12.29
C LYS A 169 -17.31 -1.33 13.73
N ALA A 170 -16.99 -0.18 14.32
CA ALA A 170 -17.41 0.22 15.67
C ALA A 170 -18.87 0.68 15.72
N GLY A 171 -19.56 0.81 14.59
CA GLY A 171 -20.93 1.34 14.51
C GLY A 171 -20.99 2.87 14.59
N GLU A 172 -19.85 3.54 14.40
CA GLU A 172 -19.77 5.00 14.39
C GLU A 172 -20.12 5.56 13.01
N PRO A 173 -20.71 6.74 12.92
CA PRO A 173 -20.94 7.40 11.66
C PRO A 173 -19.61 7.74 10.99
N CYS A 174 -19.52 7.54 9.69
CA CYS A 174 -18.36 7.88 8.90
C CYS A 174 -18.64 9.13 8.06
N ASN A 175 -17.96 10.23 8.38
CA ASN A 175 -17.99 11.46 7.60
C ASN A 175 -16.59 11.67 6.98
N VAL A 176 -16.46 11.37 5.69
CA VAL A 176 -15.15 11.44 5.01
C VAL A 176 -14.63 12.85 4.87
N ILE A 177 -15.49 13.86 4.84
CA ILE A 177 -15.10 15.27 4.79
C ILE A 177 -14.45 15.71 6.10
N GLU A 178 -15.02 15.29 7.23
CA GLU A 178 -14.43 15.55 8.56
C GLU A 178 -13.11 14.80 8.75
N GLU A 179 -13.05 13.54 8.29
CA GLU A 179 -11.82 12.75 8.39
C GLU A 179 -10.70 13.32 7.52
N TYR A 180 -11.01 13.79 6.32
CA TYR A 180 -10.07 14.51 5.47
C TYR A 180 -9.50 15.74 6.19
N LYS A 181 -10.37 16.60 6.75
CA LYS A 181 -9.95 17.82 7.47
C LYS A 181 -9.05 17.51 8.66
N LYS A 182 -9.35 16.47 9.45
CA LYS A 182 -8.50 16.01 10.57
C LYS A 182 -7.10 15.57 10.14
N CYS A 183 -6.94 15.17 8.90
CA CYS A 183 -5.62 14.80 8.36
C CYS A 183 -4.76 16.02 8.00
N LEU A 184 -5.36 17.19 7.82
CA LEU A 184 -4.68 18.44 7.52
C LEU A 184 -4.12 19.16 8.76
N ASP A 185 -4.75 18.95 9.93
CA ASP A 185 -4.33 19.49 11.23
C ASP A 185 -3.09 18.75 11.77
#